data_838f37ea07de8c441e4cb83d76ea7fd6
#
_entry.id   838f37ea07de8c441e4cb83d76ea7fd6
#
_cell.length_a   1.000
_cell.length_b   1.000
_cell.length_c   1.000
_cell.angle_alpha   90.00
_cell.angle_beta   90.00
_cell.angle_gamma   90.00
#
_symmetry.space_group_name_H-M   'P 1'
#
loop_
_entity.id
_entity.type
_entity.pdbx_description
1 polymer ?
#
loop_
_entity_poly.entity_id
_entity_poly.type
_entity_poly.pdbx_seq_one_letter_code
_entity_poly.pdbx_strand_id
1 'polypeptide(L)' 'WFKLILFLMACDKSEPLDDACYLIPDPGVCLAAIPRYYYDQDSGNCKEFLWGGCGGVVPFETMEECKSGCNN' A
#
# COMPACT_ATOMS: atom_id res chain seq x y z
N TRP A 1 10.77 39.07 3.57
CA TRP A 1 10.22 38.42 4.62
C TRP A 1 9.14 37.51 4.24
N PHE A 2 8.21 37.59 4.00
CA PHE A 2 7.16 36.76 3.62
C PHE A 2 7.61 35.59 2.85
N LYS A 3 8.55 35.68 2.14
CA LYS A 3 9.12 34.64 1.36
C LYS A 3 9.24 33.38 2.13
N LEU A 4 9.43 33.42 3.29
CA LEU A 4 9.64 32.31 4.13
C LEU A 4 8.55 31.30 4.00
N ILE A 5 7.45 31.69 3.89
CA ILE A 5 6.37 30.84 3.85
C ILE A 5 6.39 29.74 2.86
N LEU A 6 6.89 29.97 1.78
CA LEU A 6 6.88 29.00 0.74
C LEU A 6 7.49 27.69 1.07
N PHE A 7 8.53 27.65 1.67
CA PHE A 7 9.23 26.44 1.95
C PHE A 7 8.37 25.44 2.67
N LEU A 8 7.46 25.86 3.38
CA LEU A 8 6.66 24.97 4.12
C LEU A 8 6.03 23.93 3.25
N MET A 9 5.56 24.28 2.15
CA MET A 9 4.91 23.36 1.32
C MET A 9 5.81 22.23 0.92
N ALA A 10 6.99 22.49 0.66
CA ALA A 10 7.92 21.46 0.23
C ALA A 10 7.95 20.32 1.20
N CYS A 11 7.75 20.55 2.43
CA CYS A 11 7.87 19.51 3.42
C CYS A 11 6.81 18.46 3.28
N ASP A 12 5.72 18.80 2.74
CA ASP A 12 4.62 17.85 2.70
C ASP A 12 4.83 16.71 1.75
N LYS A 13 5.70 16.87 0.81
CA LYS A 13 5.90 15.82 -0.15
C LYS A 13 6.76 14.71 0.34
N SER A 14 7.35 14.84 1.46
CA SER A 14 8.28 13.84 1.90
C SER A 14 7.66 12.74 2.71
N GLU A 15 6.38 12.63 2.74
CA GLU A 15 5.76 11.61 3.55
C GLU A 15 6.12 10.22 3.09
N PRO A 16 6.47 9.33 4.01
CA PRO A 16 6.80 7.97 3.62
C PRO A 16 5.53 7.20 3.27
N LEU A 17 5.70 6.13 2.55
CA LEU A 17 4.60 5.24 2.24
C LEU A 17 4.17 4.49 3.50
N ASP A 18 2.96 3.95 3.48
CA ASP A 18 2.47 3.13 4.58
C ASP A 18 3.35 1.91 4.74
N ASP A 19 3.45 1.42 5.97
CA ASP A 19 4.21 0.20 6.19
C ASP A 19 3.67 -0.96 5.39
N ALA A 20 2.37 -0.98 5.17
CA ALA A 20 1.76 -2.06 4.42
C ALA A 20 2.26 -2.13 2.98
N CYS A 21 2.81 -1.05 2.46
CA CYS A 21 3.36 -1.05 1.12
C CYS A 21 4.59 -1.93 1.00
N TYR A 22 5.21 -2.25 2.10
CA TYR A 22 6.41 -3.07 2.09
C TYR A 22 6.14 -4.51 2.49
N LEU A 23 4.88 -4.86 2.75
CA LEU A 23 4.55 -6.22 3.12
C LEU A 23 4.50 -7.11 1.89
N ILE A 24 4.90 -8.35 2.07
CA ILE A 24 4.82 -9.35 1.00
C ILE A 24 3.54 -10.13 1.22
N PRO A 25 2.64 -10.19 0.24
CA PRO A 25 1.37 -10.87 0.42
C PRO A 25 1.56 -12.37 0.62
N ASP A 26 0.73 -12.92 1.48
CA ASP A 26 0.78 -14.35 1.77
C ASP A 26 -0.65 -14.85 1.86
N PRO A 27 -1.04 -15.82 1.03
CA PRO A 27 -2.44 -16.30 1.02
C PRO A 27 -2.85 -17.01 2.30
N GLY A 28 -1.91 -17.47 3.11
CA GLY A 28 -2.26 -18.19 4.32
C GLY A 28 -2.53 -19.65 4.04
N VAL A 29 -3.14 -20.32 5.04
CA VAL A 29 -3.30 -21.76 4.95
C VAL A 29 -4.68 -22.21 4.52
N CYS A 30 -5.63 -21.31 4.45
CA CYS A 30 -6.99 -21.67 4.03
C CYS A 30 -7.09 -21.64 2.51
N LEU A 31 -8.18 -22.19 1.99
CA LEU A 31 -8.29 -22.38 0.55
C LEU A 31 -9.35 -21.54 -0.12
N ALA A 32 -9.87 -20.54 0.53
CA ALA A 32 -10.77 -19.61 -0.13
C ALA A 32 -10.01 -18.81 -1.16
N ALA A 33 -10.71 -18.21 -2.10
CA ALA A 33 -10.06 -17.40 -3.11
C ALA A 33 -10.66 -15.99 -3.04
N ILE A 34 -10.22 -15.24 -2.07
CA ILE A 34 -10.78 -13.91 -1.79
C ILE A 34 -9.84 -12.85 -2.34
N PRO A 35 -10.30 -11.99 -3.24
CA PRO A 35 -9.40 -10.98 -3.81
C PRO A 35 -8.93 -10.01 -2.73
N ARG A 36 -7.63 -9.80 -2.66
CA ARG A 36 -7.03 -8.81 -1.81
C ARG A 36 -5.91 -8.17 -2.59
N TYR A 37 -5.28 -7.14 -2.06
CA TYR A 37 -4.39 -6.32 -2.86
C TYR A 37 -3.08 -6.06 -2.13
N TYR A 38 -2.05 -5.77 -2.90
CA TYR A 38 -0.74 -5.49 -2.35
C TYR A 38 -0.01 -4.52 -3.28
N TYR A 39 1.00 -3.88 -2.76
CA TYR A 39 1.81 -2.97 -3.55
C TYR A 39 3.04 -3.71 -4.03
N ASP A 40 3.18 -3.82 -5.35
CA ASP A 40 4.34 -4.48 -5.93
C ASP A 40 5.46 -3.47 -6.06
N GLN A 41 6.48 -3.62 -5.23
CA GLN A 41 7.56 -2.64 -5.20
C GLN A 41 8.40 -2.67 -6.46
N ASP A 42 8.45 -3.80 -7.13
CA ASP A 42 9.24 -3.89 -8.36
C ASP A 42 8.64 -3.06 -9.47
N SER A 43 7.33 -3.11 -9.63
CA SER A 43 6.69 -2.36 -10.71
C SER A 43 6.15 -1.03 -10.24
N GLY A 44 6.03 -0.83 -8.92
CA GLY A 44 5.47 0.41 -8.40
C GLY A 44 3.98 0.49 -8.56
N ASN A 45 3.30 -0.64 -8.64
CA ASN A 45 1.86 -0.67 -8.86
C ASN A 45 1.18 -1.56 -7.85
N CYS A 46 -0.09 -1.25 -7.57
CA CYS A 46 -0.91 -2.11 -6.75
C CYS A 46 -1.43 -3.26 -7.60
N LYS A 47 -1.43 -4.45 -7.02
CA LYS A 47 -1.86 -5.65 -7.73
C LYS A 47 -2.77 -6.48 -6.85
N GLU A 48 -3.48 -7.40 -7.48
CA GLU A 48 -4.40 -8.27 -6.80
C GLU A 48 -3.76 -9.62 -6.53
N PHE A 49 -4.10 -10.22 -5.39
CA PHE A 49 -3.75 -11.62 -5.14
C PHE A 49 -4.94 -12.28 -4.46
N LEU A 50 -4.97 -13.61 -4.47
CA LEU A 50 -6.08 -14.34 -3.88
C LEU A 50 -5.69 -14.81 -2.48
N TRP A 51 -6.44 -14.35 -1.50
CA TRP A 51 -6.19 -14.66 -0.10
C TRP A 51 -7.04 -15.86 0.30
N GLY A 52 -6.48 -16.73 1.10
CA GLY A 52 -7.17 -17.96 1.48
C GLY A 52 -8.24 -17.82 2.53
N GLY A 53 -8.38 -16.67 3.15
CA GLY A 53 -9.45 -16.44 4.11
C GLY A 53 -9.03 -16.53 5.56
N CYS A 54 -7.84 -17.00 5.85
CA CYS A 54 -7.36 -17.08 7.23
C CYS A 54 -5.84 -17.04 7.22
N GLY A 55 -5.28 -16.43 8.24
CA GLY A 55 -3.84 -16.31 8.36
C GLY A 55 -3.24 -15.52 7.22
N GLY A 56 -1.96 -15.72 6.99
CA GLY A 56 -1.27 -15.05 5.90
C GLY A 56 -1.04 -13.57 6.14
N VAL A 57 -0.77 -12.86 5.07
CA VAL A 57 -0.52 -11.42 5.13
C VAL A 57 -1.37 -10.74 4.07
N VAL A 58 -2.24 -9.83 4.49
CA VAL A 58 -3.10 -9.08 3.58
C VAL A 58 -2.74 -7.61 3.72
N PRO A 59 -1.90 -7.08 2.83
CA PRO A 59 -1.51 -5.68 2.96
C PRO A 59 -2.68 -4.72 2.84
N PHE A 60 -3.57 -4.95 1.88
CA PHE A 60 -4.71 -4.06 1.70
C PHE A 60 -5.93 -4.87 1.31
N GLU A 61 -7.09 -4.44 1.78
CA GLU A 61 -8.33 -5.13 1.47
C GLU A 61 -8.95 -4.65 0.17
N THR A 62 -8.65 -3.43 -0.25
CA THR A 62 -9.20 -2.89 -1.49
C THR A 62 -8.10 -2.24 -2.30
N MET A 63 -8.34 -2.16 -3.60
CA MET A 63 -7.39 -1.50 -4.48
C MET A 63 -7.24 -0.03 -4.11
N GLU A 64 -8.32 0.60 -3.68
CA GLU A 64 -8.26 2.00 -3.31
C GLU A 64 -7.38 2.23 -2.10
N GLU A 65 -7.44 1.33 -1.14
CA GLU A 65 -6.59 1.46 0.04
C GLU A 65 -5.12 1.34 -0.35
N CYS A 66 -4.82 0.44 -1.26
CA CYS A 66 -3.46 0.27 -1.71
C CYS A 66 -2.97 1.52 -2.43
N LYS A 67 -3.77 2.06 -3.31
CA LYS A 67 -3.36 3.24 -4.05
C LYS A 67 -3.21 4.45 -3.16
N SER A 68 -4.11 4.59 -2.19
CA SER A 68 -4.02 5.69 -1.26
C SER A 68 -2.78 5.61 -0.39
N GLY A 69 -2.49 4.43 0.09
CA GLY A 69 -1.38 4.27 1.02
C GLY A 69 -0.02 4.23 0.36
N CYS A 70 0.04 3.78 -0.89
CA CYS A 70 1.30 3.58 -1.57
C CYS A 70 1.51 4.53 -2.74
N ASN A 71 0.70 5.55 -2.80
CA ASN A 71 0.95 6.62 -3.75
C ASN A 71 0.89 6.18 -5.19
N ASN A 72 -0.17 5.57 -5.54
CA ASN A 72 -0.31 5.15 -6.92
C ASN A 72 -1.41 5.91 -7.65
#